data_3d009a1c7d1a42c4a9d80eb057aa1705
#
_entry.id   3d009a1c7d1a42c4a9d80eb057aa1705
#
_cell.length_a   1.000
_cell.length_b   1.000
_cell.length_c   1.000
_cell.angle_alpha   90.00
_cell.angle_beta   90.00
_cell.angle_gamma   90.00
#
_symmetry.space_group_name_H-M   'P 1'
#
loop_
_entity.id
_entity.type
_entity.pdbx_description
1 polymer ?
#
loop_
_entity_poly.entity_id
_entity_poly.type
_entity_poly.pdbx_seq_one_letter_code
_entity_poly.pdbx_strand_id
1 'polypeptide(L)'
;MVKKIKLYNNFKIPKSHQKSILLIGNFDGFHLGHQKLFELAKQYKKRNKIKFGVVTFDPVPKMFFNNNLKNYRISNLNQKIKYFKNYDVDFVIVKKFDKQFSKMKSLNFIEQILYKKLNAKYIFVSNNFRFGNKREGDVELLKSLEKKFQYKIIKPKPLRKKNKIISSTLIRKLLSTGNLDEANKYLNRNWSVEGLVRKGRMMGKKIGFPTCNIELKKYVIAKLGVYAVKVYIENRKTFLRGIANLGYRPTFNQKKILLEVNIFNFSGNLYNKNLRVDFVKFIRKEKKFKGIDQLRKQIKLDLKVAKQTY
;
A
#
# COMPACT_ATOMS: atom_id res chain seq x y z
N MET A 1 -26.00 -2.89 0.66
CA MET A 1 -25.28 -1.68 0.21
C MET A 1 -23.90 -1.60 0.87
N VAL A 2 -22.81 -1.43 0.11
CA VAL A 2 -21.47 -1.23 0.69
C VAL A 2 -21.42 0.18 1.31
N LYS A 3 -21.27 0.26 2.62
CA LYS A 3 -21.24 1.51 3.38
C LYS A 3 -20.10 2.41 2.87
N LYS A 4 -20.41 3.64 2.47
CA LYS A 4 -19.44 4.62 2.00
C LYS A 4 -18.61 5.15 3.17
N ILE A 5 -17.26 4.96 3.14
CA ILE A 5 -16.35 5.55 4.13
C ILE A 5 -16.35 7.08 3.97
N LYS A 6 -16.49 7.82 5.07
CA LYS A 6 -16.31 9.27 5.08
C LYS A 6 -14.81 9.60 5.15
N LEU A 7 -14.35 10.52 4.29
CA LEU A 7 -12.94 10.94 4.23
C LEU A 7 -12.78 12.36 4.77
N TYR A 8 -11.78 12.55 5.62
CA TYR A 8 -11.39 13.85 6.16
C TYR A 8 -9.91 14.10 5.89
N ASN A 9 -9.52 15.32 5.59
CA ASN A 9 -8.13 15.74 5.37
C ASN A 9 -7.49 16.43 6.59
N ASN A 10 -8.29 16.66 7.64
CA ASN A 10 -7.87 17.26 8.90
C ASN A 10 -8.62 16.61 10.07
N PHE A 11 -8.35 17.07 11.30
CA PHE A 11 -8.94 16.54 12.53
C PHE A 11 -10.28 17.20 12.92
N LYS A 12 -10.90 17.99 12.04
CA LYS A 12 -12.25 18.51 12.23
C LYS A 12 -13.26 17.46 11.75
N ILE A 13 -13.86 16.74 12.66
CA ILE A 13 -14.88 15.71 12.41
C ILE A 13 -16.18 16.08 13.11
N PRO A 14 -17.36 15.66 12.61
CA PRO A 14 -18.63 15.92 13.26
C PRO A 14 -18.72 15.21 14.62
N LYS A 15 -19.56 15.73 15.52
CA LYS A 15 -19.81 15.12 16.85
C LYS A 15 -20.21 13.64 16.76
N SER A 16 -20.94 13.25 15.70
CA SER A 16 -21.33 11.85 15.44
C SER A 16 -20.16 10.89 15.18
N HIS A 17 -18.95 11.38 14.91
CA HIS A 17 -17.72 10.59 14.73
C HIS A 17 -16.76 10.73 15.93
N GLN A 18 -17.07 11.57 16.90
CA GLN A 18 -16.34 11.63 18.17
C GLN A 18 -16.70 10.44 19.06
N LYS A 19 -16.03 10.30 20.22
CA LYS A 19 -16.17 9.15 21.15
C LYS A 19 -16.05 7.79 20.45
N SER A 20 -15.20 7.72 19.44
CA SER A 20 -15.03 6.58 18.54
C SER A 20 -13.79 5.75 18.88
N ILE A 21 -13.69 4.60 18.20
CA ILE A 21 -12.44 3.85 18.07
C ILE A 21 -11.59 4.54 17.03
N LEU A 22 -10.31 4.77 17.33
CA LEU A 22 -9.34 5.30 16.39
C LEU A 22 -8.17 4.33 16.22
N LEU A 23 -7.95 3.85 15.00
CA LEU A 23 -6.70 3.20 14.64
C LEU A 23 -5.74 4.25 14.08
N ILE A 24 -4.54 4.36 14.65
CA ILE A 24 -3.55 5.35 14.24
C ILE A 24 -2.32 4.65 13.65
N GLY A 25 -2.02 4.93 12.39
CA GLY A 25 -0.86 4.34 11.73
C GLY A 25 -0.78 4.60 10.23
N ASN A 26 0.36 4.24 9.63
CA ASN A 26 0.57 4.37 8.19
C ASN A 26 -0.15 3.28 7.38
N PHE A 27 -0.33 2.11 7.95
CA PHE A 27 -0.99 0.94 7.36
C PHE A 27 -0.50 0.60 5.94
N ASP A 28 0.80 0.86 5.68
CA ASP A 28 1.39 0.63 4.37
C ASP A 28 1.48 -0.87 4.06
N GLY A 29 0.94 -1.26 2.89
CA GLY A 29 0.82 -2.64 2.46
C GLY A 29 -0.34 -3.39 3.12
N PHE A 30 -1.00 -2.87 4.14
CA PHE A 30 -2.15 -3.49 4.81
C PHE A 30 -2.00 -5.02 4.98
N HIS A 31 -0.85 -5.43 5.56
CA HIS A 31 -0.47 -6.84 5.77
C HIS A 31 -1.27 -7.50 6.90
N LEU A 32 -1.15 -8.81 7.07
CA LEU A 32 -1.88 -9.60 8.07
C LEU A 32 -1.84 -9.01 9.50
N GLY A 33 -0.71 -8.40 9.91
CA GLY A 33 -0.63 -7.73 11.21
C GLY A 33 -1.56 -6.52 11.32
N HIS A 34 -1.71 -5.74 10.24
CA HIS A 34 -2.69 -4.65 10.19
C HIS A 34 -4.12 -5.20 10.14
N GLN A 35 -4.37 -6.24 9.33
CA GLN A 35 -5.69 -6.87 9.22
C GLN A 35 -6.19 -7.37 10.57
N LYS A 36 -5.32 -8.04 11.35
CA LYS A 36 -5.65 -8.48 12.74
C LYS A 36 -6.03 -7.31 13.65
N LEU A 37 -5.32 -6.18 13.54
CA LEU A 37 -5.62 -4.97 14.32
C LEU A 37 -7.00 -4.39 13.93
N PHE A 38 -7.31 -4.34 12.64
CA PHE A 38 -8.59 -3.87 12.13
C PHE A 38 -9.74 -4.79 12.54
N GLU A 39 -9.53 -6.12 12.50
CA GLU A 39 -10.55 -7.07 12.93
C GLU A 39 -10.87 -6.92 14.41
N LEU A 40 -9.84 -6.74 15.25
CA LEU A 40 -10.03 -6.48 16.68
C LEU A 40 -10.83 -5.17 16.90
N ALA A 41 -10.50 -4.12 16.19
CA ALA A 41 -11.23 -2.84 16.27
C ALA A 41 -12.70 -2.98 15.80
N LYS A 42 -12.96 -3.79 14.78
CA LYS A 42 -14.33 -4.11 14.33
C LYS A 42 -15.13 -4.85 15.40
N GLN A 43 -14.49 -5.78 16.13
CA GLN A 43 -15.13 -6.45 17.28
C GLN A 43 -15.47 -5.46 18.40
N TYR A 44 -14.55 -4.55 18.74
CA TYR A 44 -14.80 -3.47 19.70
C TYR A 44 -15.92 -2.53 19.25
N LYS A 45 -15.98 -2.17 17.96
CA LYS A 45 -17.08 -1.40 17.39
C LYS A 45 -18.43 -2.07 17.62
N LYS A 46 -18.52 -3.38 17.31
CA LYS A 46 -19.77 -4.16 17.47
C LYS A 46 -20.19 -4.20 18.94
N ARG A 47 -19.24 -4.55 19.84
CA ARG A 47 -19.51 -4.67 21.28
C ARG A 47 -19.94 -3.37 21.94
N ASN A 48 -19.30 -2.26 21.59
CA ASN A 48 -19.55 -0.96 22.22
C ASN A 48 -20.53 -0.08 21.45
N LYS A 49 -21.04 -0.52 20.31
CA LYS A 49 -21.97 0.24 19.42
C LYS A 49 -21.49 1.66 19.06
N ILE A 50 -20.18 1.85 18.87
CA ILE A 50 -19.53 3.14 18.57
C ILE A 50 -18.92 3.15 17.18
N LYS A 51 -18.59 4.34 16.67
CA LYS A 51 -17.96 4.49 15.35
C LYS A 51 -16.51 4.05 15.36
N PHE A 52 -16.02 3.63 14.18
CA PHE A 52 -14.66 3.18 13.96
C PHE A 52 -13.97 4.04 12.91
N GLY A 53 -12.98 4.81 13.31
CA GLY A 53 -12.18 5.69 12.49
C GLY A 53 -10.73 5.22 12.34
N VAL A 54 -10.11 5.61 11.24
CA VAL A 54 -8.70 5.39 10.96
C VAL A 54 -8.00 6.73 10.77
N VAL A 55 -6.87 6.93 11.43
CA VAL A 55 -5.98 8.08 11.20
C VAL A 55 -4.74 7.60 10.48
N THR A 56 -4.52 8.10 9.27
CA THR A 56 -3.34 7.80 8.46
C THR A 56 -2.72 9.08 7.88
N PHE A 57 -1.51 8.98 7.36
CA PHE A 57 -0.72 10.13 6.95
C PHE A 57 -0.31 10.04 5.49
N ASP A 58 -0.31 11.18 4.80
CA ASP A 58 0.19 11.30 3.44
C ASP A 58 0.91 12.64 3.24
N PRO A 59 2.21 12.66 2.86
CA PRO A 59 3.09 11.49 2.65
C PRO A 59 3.29 10.68 3.93
N VAL A 60 3.77 9.44 3.79
CA VAL A 60 4.20 8.63 4.94
C VAL A 60 5.34 9.37 5.66
N PRO A 61 5.33 9.51 7.00
CA PRO A 61 6.32 10.30 7.73
C PRO A 61 7.78 9.99 7.35
N LYS A 62 8.13 8.71 7.16
CA LYS A 62 9.46 8.31 6.73
C LYS A 62 9.87 8.89 5.37
N MET A 63 8.93 9.04 4.44
CA MET A 63 9.18 9.67 3.14
C MET A 63 9.27 11.20 3.23
N PHE A 64 8.60 11.80 4.21
CA PHE A 64 8.69 13.24 4.47
C PHE A 64 10.08 13.63 5.00
N PHE A 65 10.62 12.84 5.95
CA PHE A 65 11.93 13.12 6.52
C PHE A 65 13.11 12.67 5.66
N ASN A 66 12.89 11.82 4.66
CA ASN A 66 13.94 11.31 3.79
C ASN A 66 13.54 11.44 2.32
N ASN A 67 13.97 12.52 1.68
CA ASN A 67 13.69 12.82 0.27
C ASN A 67 14.27 11.79 -0.71
N ASN A 68 15.26 10.98 -0.27
CA ASN A 68 15.84 9.91 -1.09
C ASN A 68 14.91 8.70 -1.19
N LEU A 69 13.91 8.57 -0.33
CA LEU A 69 12.92 7.49 -0.38
C LEU A 69 11.82 7.77 -1.44
N LYS A 70 12.23 7.94 -2.71
CA LYS A 70 11.28 8.18 -3.81
C LYS A 70 10.33 7.00 -4.02
N ASN A 71 10.82 5.76 -3.94
CA ASN A 71 10.08 4.52 -4.15
C ASN A 71 10.04 3.69 -2.86
N TYR A 72 8.99 3.88 -2.07
CA TYR A 72 8.92 3.31 -0.72
C TYR A 72 7.61 2.60 -0.40
N ARG A 73 6.47 3.07 -0.96
CA ARG A 73 5.14 2.59 -0.58
C ARG A 73 4.89 1.17 -1.11
N ILE A 74 4.34 0.33 -0.27
CA ILE A 74 3.81 -0.98 -0.69
C ILE A 74 2.44 -0.79 -1.35
N SER A 75 1.65 0.16 -0.85
CA SER A 75 0.32 0.50 -1.38
C SER A 75 0.15 2.01 -1.48
N ASN A 76 -0.56 2.50 -2.50
CA ASN A 76 -0.98 3.89 -2.56
C ASN A 76 -2.15 4.17 -1.59
N LEU A 77 -2.54 5.44 -1.45
CA LEU A 77 -3.60 5.83 -0.54
C LEU A 77 -4.96 5.24 -0.93
N ASN A 78 -5.29 5.24 -2.22
CA ASN A 78 -6.56 4.71 -2.72
C ASN A 78 -6.69 3.21 -2.44
N GLN A 79 -5.61 2.46 -2.64
CA GLN A 79 -5.56 1.03 -2.29
C GLN A 79 -5.78 0.81 -0.80
N LYS A 80 -5.14 1.59 0.07
CA LYS A 80 -5.35 1.49 1.53
C LYS A 80 -6.81 1.71 1.89
N ILE A 81 -7.44 2.77 1.36
CA ILE A 81 -8.86 3.07 1.62
C ILE A 81 -9.77 1.94 1.11
N LYS A 82 -9.48 1.36 -0.06
CA LYS A 82 -10.21 0.19 -0.57
C LYS A 82 -10.12 -1.00 0.41
N TYR A 83 -8.93 -1.26 0.98
CA TYR A 83 -8.77 -2.35 1.96
C TYR A 83 -9.52 -2.08 3.27
N PHE A 84 -9.55 -0.84 3.74
CA PHE A 84 -10.27 -0.46 4.97
C PHE A 84 -11.79 -0.69 4.86
N LYS A 85 -12.37 -0.61 3.65
CA LYS A 85 -13.81 -0.88 3.43
C LYS A 85 -14.24 -2.26 3.90
N ASN A 86 -13.36 -3.26 3.79
CA ASN A 86 -13.67 -4.64 4.17
C ASN A 86 -13.77 -4.84 5.70
N TYR A 87 -13.38 -3.83 6.49
CA TYR A 87 -13.33 -3.89 7.96
C TYR A 87 -14.36 -2.99 8.64
N ASP A 88 -15.39 -2.59 7.92
CA ASP A 88 -16.50 -1.77 8.45
C ASP A 88 -16.04 -0.44 9.08
N VAL A 89 -15.00 0.16 8.52
CA VAL A 89 -14.51 1.49 8.89
C VAL A 89 -15.57 2.53 8.52
N ASP A 90 -15.93 3.41 9.45
CA ASP A 90 -16.92 4.47 9.23
C ASP A 90 -16.29 5.71 8.58
N PHE A 91 -15.07 6.07 9.02
CA PHE A 91 -14.37 7.25 8.50
C PHE A 91 -12.84 7.08 8.51
N VAL A 92 -12.17 7.82 7.64
CA VAL A 92 -10.71 7.87 7.56
C VAL A 92 -10.27 9.33 7.58
N ILE A 93 -9.35 9.65 8.45
CA ILE A 93 -8.63 10.94 8.48
C ILE A 93 -7.29 10.73 7.78
N VAL A 94 -7.12 11.38 6.63
CA VAL A 94 -5.86 11.41 5.89
C VAL A 94 -5.16 12.73 6.20
N LYS A 95 -4.39 12.76 7.28
CA LYS A 95 -3.68 13.99 7.66
C LYS A 95 -2.46 14.19 6.75
N LYS A 96 -2.35 15.36 6.12
CA LYS A 96 -1.13 15.79 5.45
C LYS A 96 0.00 15.83 6.48
N PHE A 97 1.07 15.06 6.22
CA PHE A 97 2.27 15.13 7.05
C PHE A 97 3.20 16.19 6.48
N ASP A 98 3.26 17.34 7.13
CA ASP A 98 3.98 18.53 6.72
C ASP A 98 4.91 19.04 7.83
N LYS A 99 5.68 20.08 7.55
CA LYS A 99 6.66 20.67 8.47
C LYS A 99 6.00 21.16 9.78
N GLN A 100 4.80 21.74 9.70
CA GLN A 100 4.07 22.22 10.88
C GLN A 100 3.65 21.03 11.77
N PHE A 101 3.03 20.01 11.19
CA PHE A 101 2.58 18.83 11.94
C PHE A 101 3.76 18.02 12.50
N SER A 102 4.90 17.97 11.80
CA SER A 102 6.10 17.26 12.26
C SER A 102 6.75 17.86 13.50
N LYS A 103 6.50 19.15 13.79
CA LYS A 103 7.00 19.87 14.98
C LYS A 103 6.05 19.78 16.19
N MET A 104 4.88 19.17 16.04
CA MET A 104 3.90 19.04 17.12
C MET A 104 4.46 18.18 18.26
N LYS A 105 4.50 18.68 19.48
CA LYS A 105 4.90 17.91 20.67
C LYS A 105 3.89 16.79 20.96
N SER A 106 4.37 15.70 21.55
CA SER A 106 3.54 14.51 21.85
C SER A 106 2.36 14.84 22.76
N LEU A 107 2.57 15.64 23.82
CA LEU A 107 1.48 16.07 24.71
C LEU A 107 0.44 16.91 23.98
N ASN A 108 0.86 17.81 23.09
CA ASN A 108 -0.10 18.59 22.28
C ASN A 108 -0.90 17.72 21.32
N PHE A 109 -0.28 16.68 20.76
CA PHE A 109 -1.02 15.71 19.92
C PHE A 109 -2.08 14.97 20.74
N ILE A 110 -1.75 14.54 21.96
CA ILE A 110 -2.71 13.88 22.84
C ILE A 110 -3.85 14.84 23.22
N GLU A 111 -3.50 15.99 23.79
CA GLU A 111 -4.50 16.92 24.30
C GLU A 111 -5.35 17.57 23.20
N GLN A 112 -4.70 18.21 22.21
CA GLN A 112 -5.42 19.02 21.22
C GLN A 112 -6.07 18.14 20.13
N ILE A 113 -5.49 17.00 19.79
CA ILE A 113 -6.00 16.16 18.70
C ILE A 113 -6.81 14.99 19.24
N LEU A 114 -6.20 14.09 20.03
CA LEU A 114 -6.90 12.87 20.46
C LEU A 114 -8.03 13.16 21.42
N TYR A 115 -7.85 14.10 22.37
CA TYR A 115 -8.86 14.48 23.35
C TYR A 115 -9.81 15.57 22.84
N LYS A 116 -9.35 16.81 22.64
CA LYS A 116 -10.23 17.94 22.32
C LYS A 116 -10.93 17.82 20.97
N LYS A 117 -10.23 17.43 19.89
CA LYS A 117 -10.84 17.39 18.54
C LYS A 117 -11.51 16.07 18.23
N LEU A 118 -10.89 14.94 18.52
CA LEU A 118 -11.40 13.62 18.15
C LEU A 118 -12.21 12.98 19.28
N ASN A 119 -11.98 13.40 20.53
CA ASN A 119 -12.61 12.83 21.71
C ASN A 119 -12.60 11.29 21.63
N ALA A 120 -11.39 10.72 21.46
CA ALA A 120 -11.22 9.31 21.22
C ALA A 120 -11.60 8.48 22.46
N LYS A 121 -12.36 7.38 22.30
CA LYS A 121 -12.69 6.47 23.39
C LYS A 121 -11.73 5.30 23.49
N TYR A 122 -11.38 4.69 22.35
CA TYR A 122 -10.39 3.64 22.25
C TYR A 122 -9.37 3.98 21.17
N ILE A 123 -8.10 3.87 21.49
CA ILE A 123 -7.00 4.17 20.57
C ILE A 123 -6.20 2.88 20.34
N PHE A 124 -6.18 2.44 19.10
CA PHE A 124 -5.46 1.25 18.66
C PHE A 124 -4.16 1.63 17.98
N VAL A 125 -3.07 1.15 18.49
CA VAL A 125 -1.72 1.43 17.97
C VAL A 125 -0.87 0.16 17.93
N SER A 126 0.18 0.16 17.10
CA SER A 126 1.19 -0.90 17.10
C SER A 126 2.11 -0.81 18.32
N ASN A 127 2.77 -1.91 18.68
CA ASN A 127 3.68 -1.93 19.85
C ASN A 127 4.85 -0.95 19.76
N ASN A 128 5.31 -0.66 18.57
CA ASN A 128 6.41 0.26 18.29
C ASN A 128 5.92 1.63 17.79
N PHE A 129 4.68 1.99 18.13
CA PHE A 129 4.13 3.28 17.75
C PHE A 129 4.91 4.42 18.42
N ARG A 130 5.32 5.38 17.58
CA ARG A 130 6.00 6.60 18.00
C ARG A 130 5.34 7.80 17.33
N PHE A 131 5.21 8.90 18.05
CA PHE A 131 4.56 10.12 17.58
C PHE A 131 5.20 11.36 18.23
N GLY A 132 4.71 12.53 17.84
CA GLY A 132 5.24 13.79 18.32
C GLY A 132 6.57 14.20 17.65
N ASN A 133 7.04 15.38 17.99
CA ASN A 133 8.30 15.92 17.48
C ASN A 133 9.45 14.97 17.82
N LYS A 134 10.36 14.73 16.86
CA LYS A 134 11.49 13.80 17.01
C LYS A 134 11.11 12.43 17.57
N ARG A 135 9.82 12.02 17.43
CA ARG A 135 9.29 10.72 17.90
C ARG A 135 9.35 10.54 19.44
N GLU A 136 9.26 11.63 20.19
CA GLU A 136 9.37 11.65 21.65
C GLU A 136 8.27 10.86 22.37
N GLY A 137 7.05 10.85 21.80
CA GLY A 137 5.91 10.10 22.33
C GLY A 137 5.92 8.63 21.92
N ASP A 138 5.46 7.78 22.84
CA ASP A 138 5.32 6.34 22.64
C ASP A 138 4.02 5.79 23.24
N VAL A 139 3.90 4.48 23.29
CA VAL A 139 2.68 3.82 23.80
C VAL A 139 2.58 3.94 25.31
N GLU A 140 3.69 4.00 26.03
CA GLU A 140 3.68 4.10 27.50
C GLU A 140 3.23 5.51 27.92
N LEU A 141 3.68 6.56 27.22
CA LEU A 141 3.13 7.91 27.41
C LEU A 141 1.62 7.99 27.14
N LEU A 142 1.12 7.33 26.08
CA LEU A 142 -0.32 7.27 25.84
C LEU A 142 -1.05 6.58 27.00
N LYS A 143 -0.53 5.50 27.52
CA LYS A 143 -1.15 4.76 28.63
C LYS A 143 -1.14 5.54 29.94
N SER A 144 -0.05 6.23 30.27
CA SER A 144 0.05 7.01 31.52
C SER A 144 -1.02 8.14 31.59
N LEU A 145 -1.52 8.57 30.41
CA LEU A 145 -2.50 9.66 30.30
C LEU A 145 -3.95 9.17 30.05
N GLU A 146 -4.21 7.85 30.08
CA GLU A 146 -5.55 7.26 29.88
C GLU A 146 -6.60 7.86 30.82
N LYS A 147 -6.30 7.92 32.11
CA LYS A 147 -7.25 8.46 33.13
C LYS A 147 -7.51 9.96 32.91
N LYS A 148 -6.44 10.75 32.66
CA LYS A 148 -6.54 12.20 32.47
C LYS A 148 -7.40 12.57 31.27
N PHE A 149 -7.28 11.88 30.14
CA PHE A 149 -7.96 12.18 28.91
C PHE A 149 -9.08 11.21 28.52
N GLN A 150 -9.48 10.33 29.45
CA GLN A 150 -10.65 9.44 29.35
C GLN A 150 -10.69 8.56 28.08
N TYR A 151 -9.53 8.09 27.62
CA TYR A 151 -9.44 7.11 26.55
C TYR A 151 -8.80 5.82 27.05
N LYS A 152 -8.85 4.76 26.24
CA LYS A 152 -8.17 3.50 26.50
C LYS A 152 -7.28 3.07 25.34
N ILE A 153 -6.03 2.67 25.65
CA ILE A 153 -5.06 2.21 24.63
C ILE A 153 -5.18 0.70 24.46
N ILE A 154 -5.31 0.27 23.22
CA ILE A 154 -5.31 -1.13 22.83
C ILE A 154 -4.06 -1.39 21.99
N LYS A 155 -3.15 -2.19 22.55
CA LYS A 155 -1.86 -2.57 21.96
C LYS A 155 -1.78 -4.10 21.85
N PRO A 156 -2.30 -4.71 20.77
CA PRO A 156 -2.23 -6.17 20.61
C PRO A 156 -0.80 -6.64 20.33
N LYS A 157 -0.49 -7.87 20.73
CA LYS A 157 0.81 -8.48 20.41
C LYS A 157 1.04 -8.54 18.89
N PRO A 158 2.27 -8.27 18.41
CA PRO A 158 2.61 -8.37 17.01
C PRO A 158 2.31 -9.77 16.44
N LEU A 159 1.78 -9.81 15.22
CA LEU A 159 1.59 -11.09 14.54
C LEU A 159 2.94 -11.62 14.08
N ARG A 160 3.28 -12.83 14.51
CA ARG A 160 4.49 -13.57 14.11
C ARG A 160 4.12 -14.75 13.22
N LYS A 161 4.99 -15.06 12.26
CA LYS A 161 4.94 -16.26 11.44
C LYS A 161 6.38 -16.72 11.16
N LYS A 162 6.68 -18.00 11.37
CA LYS A 162 8.05 -18.55 11.28
C LYS A 162 9.06 -17.68 12.06
N ASN A 163 8.76 -17.36 13.30
CA ASN A 163 9.55 -16.50 14.21
C ASN A 163 9.81 -15.05 13.72
N LYS A 164 9.26 -14.62 12.59
CA LYS A 164 9.39 -13.26 12.08
C LYS A 164 8.13 -12.44 12.34
N ILE A 165 8.31 -11.17 12.76
CA ILE A 165 7.20 -10.23 12.88
C ILE A 165 6.75 -9.81 11.49
N ILE A 166 5.46 -9.99 11.18
CA ILE A 166 4.88 -9.52 9.92
C ILE A 166 4.78 -7.99 9.99
N SER A 167 5.54 -7.32 9.13
CA SER A 167 5.66 -5.86 9.11
C SER A 167 5.82 -5.34 7.68
N SER A 168 5.56 -4.05 7.47
CA SER A 168 5.82 -3.40 6.17
C SER A 168 7.30 -3.48 5.76
N THR A 169 8.23 -3.49 6.72
CA THR A 169 9.66 -3.68 6.45
C THR A 169 9.95 -5.07 5.90
N LEU A 170 9.37 -6.11 6.49
CA LEU A 170 9.50 -7.48 5.98
C LEU A 170 8.92 -7.60 4.56
N ILE A 171 7.73 -7.04 4.31
CA ILE A 171 7.11 -7.07 2.97
C ILE A 171 8.03 -6.40 1.95
N ARG A 172 8.59 -5.22 2.25
CA ARG A 172 9.53 -4.55 1.32
C ARG A 172 10.75 -5.41 1.01
N LYS A 173 11.32 -6.06 2.04
CA LYS A 173 12.45 -6.98 1.86
C LYS A 173 12.08 -8.14 0.95
N LEU A 174 10.93 -8.78 1.17
CA LEU A 174 10.48 -9.91 0.35
C LEU A 174 10.26 -9.50 -1.11
N LEU A 175 9.63 -8.35 -1.36
CA LEU A 175 9.44 -7.81 -2.71
C LEU A 175 10.78 -7.52 -3.40
N SER A 176 11.71 -6.85 -2.72
CA SER A 176 13.02 -6.49 -3.30
C SER A 176 13.93 -7.70 -3.56
N THR A 177 13.77 -8.79 -2.82
CA THR A 177 14.51 -10.04 -3.03
C THR A 177 13.83 -11.01 -4.01
N GLY A 178 12.57 -10.71 -4.42
CA GLY A 178 11.79 -11.54 -5.35
C GLY A 178 11.02 -12.69 -4.69
N ASN A 179 10.95 -12.72 -3.37
CA ASN A 179 10.13 -13.69 -2.63
C ASN A 179 8.66 -13.25 -2.64
N LEU A 180 8.10 -13.17 -3.86
CA LEU A 180 6.76 -12.64 -4.10
C LEU A 180 5.68 -13.48 -3.43
N ASP A 181 5.79 -14.82 -3.47
CA ASP A 181 4.79 -15.73 -2.90
C ASP A 181 4.66 -15.51 -1.39
N GLU A 182 5.78 -15.36 -0.68
CA GLU A 182 5.75 -15.09 0.76
C GLU A 182 5.23 -13.68 1.05
N ALA A 183 5.57 -12.68 0.22
CA ALA A 183 5.02 -11.35 0.33
C ALA A 183 3.49 -11.35 0.14
N ASN A 184 2.99 -12.03 -0.89
CA ASN A 184 1.56 -12.19 -1.18
C ASN A 184 0.83 -12.91 -0.03
N LYS A 185 1.44 -13.96 0.53
CA LYS A 185 0.91 -14.67 1.70
C LYS A 185 0.78 -13.77 2.94
N TYR A 186 1.77 -12.89 3.20
CA TYR A 186 1.72 -11.97 4.34
C TYR A 186 0.84 -10.75 4.08
N LEU A 187 0.59 -10.39 2.82
CA LEU A 187 -0.39 -9.40 2.42
C LEU A 187 -1.82 -9.97 2.41
N ASN A 188 -2.00 -11.30 2.39
CA ASN A 188 -3.26 -12.02 2.16
C ASN A 188 -3.93 -11.63 0.82
N ARG A 189 -3.13 -11.33 -0.16
CA ARG A 189 -3.50 -11.00 -1.56
C ARG A 189 -2.26 -10.85 -2.41
N ASN A 190 -2.43 -10.83 -3.73
CA ASN A 190 -1.35 -10.43 -4.62
C ASN A 190 -0.95 -8.96 -4.36
N TRP A 191 0.35 -8.70 -4.27
CA TRP A 191 0.85 -7.34 -4.29
C TRP A 191 0.48 -6.67 -5.60
N SER A 192 0.03 -5.42 -5.55
CA SER A 192 -0.45 -4.74 -6.74
C SER A 192 0.06 -3.30 -6.81
N VAL A 193 0.18 -2.83 -8.06
CA VAL A 193 0.45 -1.43 -8.38
C VAL A 193 -0.69 -0.86 -9.22
N GLU A 194 -0.96 0.42 -9.07
CA GLU A 194 -1.94 1.14 -9.86
C GLU A 194 -1.26 2.33 -10.56
N GLY A 195 -1.56 2.54 -11.82
CA GLY A 195 -1.03 3.68 -12.57
C GLY A 195 -1.66 3.87 -13.93
N LEU A 196 -1.43 5.06 -14.48
CA LEU A 196 -1.88 5.42 -15.82
C LEU A 196 -0.98 4.80 -16.88
N VAL A 197 -1.60 4.28 -17.93
CA VAL A 197 -0.89 3.83 -19.12
C VAL A 197 -0.37 5.04 -19.90
N ARG A 198 0.93 5.05 -20.16
CA ARG A 198 1.62 6.10 -20.91
C ARG A 198 2.14 5.57 -22.26
N LYS A 199 2.28 6.47 -23.24
CA LYS A 199 2.94 6.14 -24.51
C LYS A 199 4.39 5.72 -24.25
N GLY A 200 4.84 4.63 -24.87
CA GLY A 200 6.21 4.13 -24.87
C GLY A 200 6.83 4.19 -26.27
N ARG A 201 8.02 3.59 -26.42
CA ARG A 201 8.70 3.48 -27.73
C ARG A 201 8.04 2.46 -28.68
N MET A 202 6.99 1.79 -28.26
CA MET A 202 6.25 0.75 -29.02
C MET A 202 7.12 -0.39 -29.58
N MET A 203 8.31 -0.63 -28.98
CA MET A 203 9.24 -1.69 -29.43
C MET A 203 8.60 -3.07 -29.35
N GLY A 204 7.82 -3.34 -28.31
CA GLY A 204 7.08 -4.60 -28.18
C GLY A 204 6.13 -4.86 -29.35
N LYS A 205 5.45 -3.80 -29.86
CA LYS A 205 4.57 -3.92 -31.06
C LYS A 205 5.36 -4.33 -32.28
N LYS A 206 6.57 -3.75 -32.51
CA LYS A 206 7.44 -4.08 -33.66
C LYS A 206 7.90 -5.54 -33.69
N ILE A 207 8.03 -6.17 -32.52
CA ILE A 207 8.49 -7.55 -32.38
C ILE A 207 7.34 -8.54 -32.14
N GLY A 208 6.06 -8.10 -32.28
CA GLY A 208 4.87 -8.96 -32.16
C GLY A 208 4.32 -9.14 -30.72
N PHE A 209 4.86 -8.43 -29.73
CA PHE A 209 4.43 -8.48 -28.33
C PHE A 209 4.06 -7.10 -27.79
N PRO A 210 2.90 -6.54 -28.17
CA PRO A 210 2.51 -5.21 -27.76
C PRO A 210 2.43 -5.10 -26.23
N THR A 211 3.01 -4.03 -25.67
CA THR A 211 3.00 -3.76 -24.23
C THR A 211 2.43 -2.39 -23.92
N CYS A 212 1.74 -2.26 -22.80
CA CYS A 212 1.42 -0.97 -22.21
C CYS A 212 2.42 -0.63 -21.08
N ASN A 213 2.74 0.66 -20.94
CA ASN A 213 3.73 1.15 -20.02
C ASN A 213 3.07 1.82 -18.82
N ILE A 214 3.41 1.37 -17.61
CA ILE A 214 2.94 1.95 -16.35
C ILE A 214 4.14 2.46 -15.56
N GLU A 215 4.14 3.75 -15.25
CA GLU A 215 5.17 4.36 -14.43
C GLU A 215 4.92 4.08 -12.94
N LEU A 216 5.87 3.44 -12.26
CA LEU A 216 5.78 3.13 -10.84
C LEU A 216 6.18 4.34 -10.00
N LYS A 217 5.24 5.24 -9.75
CA LYS A 217 5.46 6.40 -8.87
C LYS A 217 5.32 6.01 -7.40
N LYS A 218 6.39 6.22 -6.62
CA LYS A 218 6.41 6.05 -5.15
C LYS A 218 6.22 4.61 -4.64
N TYR A 219 5.91 3.62 -5.47
CA TYR A 219 5.88 2.22 -5.05
C TYR A 219 7.28 1.69 -4.76
N VAL A 220 7.37 0.78 -3.78
CA VAL A 220 8.58 -0.02 -3.56
C VAL A 220 8.97 -0.73 -4.85
N ILE A 221 10.28 -0.78 -5.12
CA ILE A 221 10.79 -1.50 -6.27
C ILE A 221 10.92 -2.97 -5.87
N ALA A 222 10.10 -3.82 -6.47
CA ALA A 222 10.29 -5.25 -6.38
C ALA A 222 11.53 -5.68 -7.17
N LYS A 223 11.97 -6.94 -7.02
CA LYS A 223 13.08 -7.48 -7.80
C LYS A 223 12.84 -7.26 -9.29
N LEU A 224 13.81 -6.68 -9.97
CA LEU A 224 13.68 -6.44 -11.41
C LEU A 224 13.61 -7.76 -12.18
N GLY A 225 12.74 -7.81 -13.19
CA GLY A 225 12.53 -9.01 -13.98
C GLY A 225 11.11 -9.18 -14.50
N VAL A 226 10.80 -10.40 -14.90
CA VAL A 226 9.56 -10.79 -15.57
C VAL A 226 8.64 -11.47 -14.58
N TYR A 227 7.34 -11.13 -14.67
CA TYR A 227 6.28 -11.58 -13.78
C TYR A 227 5.04 -12.04 -14.53
N ALA A 228 4.39 -13.09 -14.06
CA ALA A 228 2.99 -13.36 -14.39
C ALA A 228 2.09 -12.39 -13.61
N VAL A 229 1.11 -11.77 -14.26
CA VAL A 229 0.29 -10.72 -13.67
C VAL A 229 -1.19 -10.83 -14.04
N LYS A 230 -2.07 -10.40 -13.12
CA LYS A 230 -3.49 -10.13 -13.40
C LYS A 230 -3.67 -8.65 -13.61
N VAL A 231 -4.35 -8.27 -14.67
CA VAL A 231 -4.56 -6.87 -15.06
C VAL A 231 -6.04 -6.52 -14.93
N TYR A 232 -6.34 -5.49 -14.16
CA TYR A 232 -7.69 -4.96 -14.01
C TYR A 232 -7.75 -3.61 -14.71
N ILE A 233 -8.68 -3.51 -15.66
CA ILE A 233 -8.98 -2.26 -16.38
C ILE A 233 -10.15 -1.60 -15.67
N GLU A 234 -10.11 -0.29 -15.52
CA GLU A 234 -11.23 0.47 -14.94
C GLU A 234 -12.54 0.17 -15.69
N ASN A 235 -13.62 0.03 -14.92
CA ASN A 235 -14.98 -0.35 -15.43
C ASN A 235 -15.12 -1.76 -16.02
N ARG A 236 -14.08 -2.61 -15.91
CA ARG A 236 -14.21 -4.03 -16.26
C ARG A 236 -14.36 -4.89 -15.00
N LYS A 237 -15.37 -5.78 -15.00
CA LYS A 237 -15.66 -6.64 -13.84
C LYS A 237 -14.61 -7.74 -13.63
N THR A 238 -14.02 -8.25 -14.70
CA THR A 238 -13.07 -9.37 -14.68
C THR A 238 -11.64 -8.90 -14.92
N PHE A 239 -10.65 -9.65 -14.41
CA PHE A 239 -9.26 -9.42 -14.74
C PHE A 239 -8.87 -10.08 -16.06
N LEU A 240 -7.82 -9.58 -16.68
CA LEU A 240 -7.12 -10.19 -17.79
C LEU A 240 -5.82 -10.79 -17.31
N ARG A 241 -5.39 -11.88 -17.93
CA ARG A 241 -4.08 -12.49 -17.67
C ARG A 241 -3.02 -11.77 -18.50
N GLY A 242 -1.80 -11.72 -18.00
CA GLY A 242 -0.70 -11.06 -18.71
C GLY A 242 0.68 -11.40 -18.16
N ILE A 243 1.67 -10.85 -18.82
CA ILE A 243 3.06 -10.90 -18.39
C ILE A 243 3.59 -9.48 -18.30
N ALA A 244 4.44 -9.20 -17.33
CA ALA A 244 5.00 -7.87 -17.13
C ALA A 244 6.50 -7.94 -16.92
N ASN A 245 7.23 -6.99 -17.52
CA ASN A 245 8.63 -6.73 -17.21
C ASN A 245 8.74 -5.48 -16.33
N LEU A 246 9.34 -5.65 -15.16
CA LEU A 246 9.70 -4.55 -14.26
C LEU A 246 11.19 -4.27 -14.45
N GLY A 247 11.53 -3.09 -14.96
CA GLY A 247 12.90 -2.75 -15.26
C GLY A 247 13.20 -1.27 -15.22
N TYR A 248 14.47 -0.93 -15.35
CA TYR A 248 14.91 0.44 -15.54
C TYR A 248 14.90 0.81 -17.03
N ARG A 249 14.31 1.96 -17.32
CA ARG A 249 14.43 2.57 -18.65
C ARG A 249 15.46 3.69 -18.59
N PRO A 250 16.54 3.61 -19.39
CA PRO A 250 17.47 4.72 -19.56
C PRO A 250 16.72 5.92 -20.19
N THR A 251 16.81 7.07 -19.55
CA THR A 251 16.40 8.37 -20.11
C THR A 251 17.59 9.31 -20.02
N PHE A 252 17.63 10.39 -20.82
CA PHE A 252 18.78 11.29 -20.90
C PHE A 252 19.32 11.77 -19.55
N ASN A 253 18.48 11.88 -18.51
CA ASN A 253 18.92 12.40 -17.20
C ASN A 253 18.61 11.51 -15.99
N GLN A 254 17.86 10.41 -16.12
CA GLN A 254 17.50 9.55 -14.97
C GLN A 254 17.10 8.14 -15.40
N LYS A 255 17.39 7.14 -14.56
CA LYS A 255 16.82 5.80 -14.69
C LYS A 255 15.40 5.80 -14.14
N LYS A 256 14.39 5.76 -15.01
CA LYS A 256 12.99 5.58 -14.59
C LYS A 256 12.64 4.11 -14.46
N ILE A 257 11.90 3.77 -13.42
CA ILE A 257 11.33 2.43 -13.27
C ILE A 257 10.04 2.35 -14.04
N LEU A 258 9.96 1.35 -14.89
CA LEU A 258 8.82 1.12 -15.76
C LEU A 258 8.32 -0.31 -15.59
N LEU A 259 7.01 -0.47 -15.59
CA LEU A 259 6.32 -1.74 -15.71
C LEU A 259 5.74 -1.83 -17.12
N GLU A 260 6.31 -2.71 -17.95
CA GLU A 260 5.83 -3.00 -19.29
C GLU A 260 4.96 -4.25 -19.26
N VAL A 261 3.66 -4.10 -19.57
CA VAL A 261 2.67 -5.17 -19.43
C VAL A 261 2.14 -5.59 -20.79
N ASN A 262 2.32 -6.86 -21.15
CA ASN A 262 1.62 -7.51 -22.25
C ASN A 262 0.40 -8.25 -21.70
N ILE A 263 -0.78 -7.91 -22.20
CA ILE A 263 -2.06 -8.51 -21.79
C ILE A 263 -2.45 -9.56 -22.83
N PHE A 264 -2.71 -10.78 -22.38
CA PHE A 264 -3.05 -11.89 -23.27
C PHE A 264 -4.42 -11.71 -23.91
N ASN A 265 -4.51 -12.00 -25.21
CA ASN A 265 -5.75 -11.96 -25.97
C ASN A 265 -6.52 -10.64 -25.83
N PHE A 266 -5.78 -9.52 -25.79
CA PHE A 266 -6.35 -8.22 -25.67
C PHE A 266 -5.93 -7.32 -26.84
N SER A 267 -6.93 -6.80 -27.55
CA SER A 267 -6.80 -5.74 -28.55
C SER A 267 -7.59 -4.53 -28.06
N GLY A 268 -7.00 -3.37 -28.05
CA GLY A 268 -7.68 -2.14 -27.64
C GLY A 268 -6.74 -1.06 -27.14
N ASN A 269 -7.25 0.16 -27.08
CA ASN A 269 -6.51 1.33 -26.63
C ASN A 269 -6.62 1.46 -25.09
N LEU A 270 -5.46 1.43 -24.42
CA LEU A 270 -5.35 1.59 -22.96
C LEU A 270 -4.70 2.91 -22.56
N TYR A 271 -4.28 3.75 -23.50
CA TYR A 271 -3.65 5.04 -23.17
C TYR A 271 -4.57 5.89 -22.29
N ASN A 272 -3.97 6.53 -21.30
CA ASN A 272 -4.63 7.34 -20.27
C ASN A 272 -5.68 6.60 -19.42
N LYS A 273 -5.78 5.27 -19.51
CA LYS A 273 -6.57 4.48 -18.57
C LYS A 273 -5.75 4.08 -17.35
N ASN A 274 -6.41 4.04 -16.19
CA ASN A 274 -5.81 3.51 -14.98
C ASN A 274 -5.88 1.97 -15.00
N LEU A 275 -4.74 1.33 -14.82
CA LEU A 275 -4.68 -0.11 -14.63
C LEU A 275 -4.26 -0.44 -13.20
N ARG A 276 -4.84 -1.51 -12.65
CA ARG A 276 -4.28 -2.21 -11.49
C ARG A 276 -3.63 -3.50 -12.00
N VAL A 277 -2.37 -3.69 -11.64
CA VAL A 277 -1.58 -4.88 -12.00
C VAL A 277 -1.22 -5.62 -10.72
N ASP A 278 -1.78 -6.81 -10.57
CA ASP A 278 -1.52 -7.72 -9.45
C ASP A 278 -0.40 -8.69 -9.84
N PHE A 279 0.68 -8.73 -9.05
CA PHE A 279 1.83 -9.59 -9.28
C PHE A 279 1.55 -10.99 -8.71
N VAL A 280 1.48 -11.99 -9.60
CA VAL A 280 1.12 -13.36 -9.25
C VAL A 280 2.36 -14.20 -8.97
N LYS A 281 3.32 -14.22 -9.89
CA LYS A 281 4.54 -15.05 -9.79
C LYS A 281 5.74 -14.36 -10.42
N PHE A 282 6.89 -14.46 -9.77
CA PHE A 282 8.18 -14.05 -10.35
C PHE A 282 8.66 -15.15 -11.28
N ILE A 283 8.91 -14.83 -12.56
CA ILE A 283 9.32 -15.80 -13.58
C ILE A 283 10.84 -15.85 -13.66
N ARG A 284 11.50 -14.71 -13.90
CA ARG A 284 12.96 -14.63 -14.02
C ARG A 284 13.50 -13.21 -13.82
N LYS A 285 14.80 -13.09 -13.59
CA LYS A 285 15.51 -11.81 -13.61
C LYS A 285 15.57 -11.22 -15.02
N GLU A 286 15.85 -9.92 -15.13
CA GLU A 286 16.20 -9.29 -16.41
C GLU A 286 17.41 -9.98 -17.06
N LYS A 287 17.38 -10.03 -18.40
CA LYS A 287 18.49 -10.52 -19.23
C LYS A 287 18.79 -9.50 -20.34
N LYS A 288 20.03 -9.37 -20.68
CA LYS A 288 20.47 -8.68 -21.91
C LYS A 288 20.47 -9.68 -23.06
N PHE A 289 20.08 -9.24 -24.24
CA PHE A 289 20.04 -10.06 -25.45
C PHE A 289 20.96 -9.43 -26.52
N LYS A 290 21.70 -10.27 -27.26
CA LYS A 290 22.54 -9.80 -28.35
C LYS A 290 21.77 -9.39 -29.61
N GLY A 291 20.51 -9.81 -29.74
CA GLY A 291 19.67 -9.51 -30.90
C GLY A 291 18.20 -9.76 -30.67
N ILE A 292 17.38 -9.35 -31.64
CA ILE A 292 15.91 -9.42 -31.57
C ILE A 292 15.40 -10.86 -31.53
N ASP A 293 16.06 -11.79 -32.25
CA ASP A 293 15.60 -13.19 -32.30
C ASP A 293 15.78 -13.91 -30.96
N GLN A 294 16.89 -13.65 -30.27
CA GLN A 294 17.08 -14.18 -28.91
C GLN A 294 16.04 -13.61 -27.95
N LEU A 295 15.73 -12.32 -28.06
CA LEU A 295 14.67 -11.69 -27.28
C LEU A 295 13.30 -12.32 -27.57
N ARG A 296 12.94 -12.52 -28.84
CA ARG A 296 11.69 -13.17 -29.25
C ARG A 296 11.57 -14.60 -28.73
N LYS A 297 12.63 -15.43 -28.86
CA LYS A 297 12.66 -16.79 -28.30
C LYS A 297 12.42 -16.80 -26.80
N GLN A 298 13.10 -15.89 -26.06
CA GLN A 298 12.92 -15.81 -24.60
C GLN A 298 11.51 -15.34 -24.21
N ILE A 299 10.94 -14.35 -24.91
CA ILE A 299 9.57 -13.89 -24.64
C ILE A 299 8.56 -15.03 -24.84
N LYS A 300 8.72 -15.86 -25.89
CA LYS A 300 7.84 -17.04 -26.11
C LYS A 300 7.92 -18.03 -24.93
N LEU A 301 9.12 -18.28 -24.38
CA LEU A 301 9.30 -19.12 -23.19
C LEU A 301 8.63 -18.50 -21.96
N ASP A 302 8.86 -17.21 -21.73
CA ASP A 302 8.26 -16.49 -20.60
C ASP A 302 6.73 -16.50 -20.66
N LEU A 303 6.15 -16.33 -21.85
CA LEU A 303 4.70 -16.42 -22.09
C LEU A 303 4.16 -17.83 -21.78
N LYS A 304 4.88 -18.89 -22.15
CA LYS A 304 4.49 -20.27 -21.82
C LYS A 304 4.42 -20.45 -20.30
N VAL A 305 5.46 -20.04 -19.57
CA VAL A 305 5.50 -20.11 -18.10
C VAL A 305 4.40 -19.25 -17.47
N ALA A 306 4.18 -18.04 -17.98
CA ALA A 306 3.13 -17.17 -17.47
C ALA A 306 1.74 -17.78 -17.66
N LYS A 307 1.42 -18.36 -18.83
CA LYS A 307 0.14 -19.01 -19.11
C LYS A 307 -0.13 -20.19 -18.18
N GLN A 308 0.89 -20.95 -17.81
CA GLN A 308 0.78 -22.10 -16.89
C GLN A 308 0.61 -21.69 -15.41
N THR A 309 0.79 -20.40 -15.08
CA THR A 309 0.68 -19.88 -13.68
C THR A 309 -0.77 -19.67 -13.25
N TYR A 310 -1.71 -19.69 -14.20
CA TYR A 310 -3.13 -19.43 -13.95
C TYR A 310 -3.91 -20.73 -14.04
#